data_010e5feeb7981a3f41a2d90acbe29b82
#
_entry.id   010e5feeb7981a3f41a2d90acbe29b82
#
_cell.length_a   1.000
_cell.length_b   1.000
_cell.length_c   1.000
_cell.angle_alpha   90.00
_cell.angle_beta   90.00
_cell.angle_gamma   90.00
#
_symmetry.space_group_name_H-M   'P 1'
#
loop_
_entity.id
_entity.type
_entity.pdbx_description
1 polymer ?
#
loop_
_entity_poly.entity_id
_entity_poly.type
_entity_poly.pdbx_seq_one_letter_code
_entity_poly.pdbx_strand_id
1 'polypeptide(L)'
;MPTKPYLSVVIPSYNEMENLKNNVLEKVVTYLKKQDYTWEVILTDDGSQDGTVKKLHQFAKKYSQVKVLENIHAGKGPTVKAGMLAAQGQWRLFTDFDQSTPLAEIEKLWLRANQNHEVVIGSREMVGSVRDKEPWYRHLMGRGFNILVQTLAIPGILDTQCGFKLFSDHATKLLFNQLHVYGQQEQRGDAFTGAFDVELLFLAKKMA
;
A
#
# COMPACT_ATOMS: atom_id res chain seq x y z
N MET A 1 -14.46 -6.77 -24.45
CA MET A 1 -13.32 -6.15 -23.76
C MET A 1 -13.35 -6.62 -22.31
N PRO A 2 -12.24 -7.03 -21.69
CA PRO A 2 -12.26 -7.38 -20.28
C PRO A 2 -12.73 -6.14 -19.50
N THR A 3 -13.73 -6.33 -18.64
CA THR A 3 -14.24 -5.26 -17.78
C THR A 3 -13.14 -4.86 -16.80
N LYS A 4 -12.91 -3.55 -16.63
CA LYS A 4 -11.94 -3.06 -15.63
C LYS A 4 -12.31 -3.60 -14.24
N PRO A 5 -11.34 -4.04 -13.42
CA PRO A 5 -11.61 -4.41 -12.04
C PRO A 5 -12.22 -3.23 -11.27
N TYR A 6 -13.11 -3.53 -10.33
CA TYR A 6 -13.57 -2.52 -9.40
C TYR A 6 -12.47 -2.16 -8.39
N LEU A 7 -11.79 -3.18 -7.83
CA LEU A 7 -10.70 -3.01 -6.87
C LEU A 7 -9.39 -3.62 -7.39
N SER A 8 -8.30 -2.87 -7.32
CA SER A 8 -6.94 -3.39 -7.39
C SER A 8 -6.31 -3.36 -6.00
N VAL A 9 -5.77 -4.48 -5.54
CA VAL A 9 -4.97 -4.56 -4.31
C VAL A 9 -3.50 -4.62 -4.70
N VAL A 10 -2.73 -3.60 -4.31
CA VAL A 10 -1.30 -3.47 -4.60
C VAL A 10 -0.51 -3.79 -3.35
N ILE A 11 0.36 -4.80 -3.45
CA ILE A 11 1.14 -5.34 -2.34
C ILE A 11 2.61 -5.30 -2.72
N PRO A 12 3.42 -4.37 -2.16
CA PRO A 12 4.86 -4.36 -2.37
C PRO A 12 5.54 -5.49 -1.61
N SER A 13 6.61 -6.04 -2.16
CA SER A 13 7.42 -7.09 -1.53
C SER A 13 8.92 -6.79 -1.66
N TYR A 14 9.67 -7.15 -0.63
CA TYR A 14 11.13 -7.19 -0.64
C TYR A 14 11.62 -8.21 0.39
N ASN A 15 12.15 -9.36 -0.08
CA ASN A 15 12.64 -10.45 0.77
C ASN A 15 11.59 -10.96 1.78
N GLU A 16 10.41 -11.34 1.28
CA GLU A 16 9.20 -11.66 2.08
C GLU A 16 8.98 -13.17 2.29
N MET A 17 10.04 -13.99 2.17
CA MET A 17 9.93 -15.45 2.31
C MET A 17 9.33 -15.91 3.64
N GLU A 18 9.54 -15.16 4.71
CA GLU A 18 8.98 -15.48 6.03
C GLU A 18 7.46 -15.25 6.05
N ASN A 19 7.00 -14.11 5.57
CA ASN A 19 5.57 -13.79 5.47
C ASN A 19 4.83 -14.73 4.51
N LEU A 20 5.48 -15.15 3.43
CA LEU A 20 4.91 -16.15 2.52
C LEU A 20 4.64 -17.50 3.20
N LYS A 21 5.44 -17.91 4.20
CA LYS A 21 5.17 -19.11 5.01
C LYS A 21 3.91 -18.98 5.85
N ASN A 22 3.49 -17.78 6.18
CA ASN A 22 2.29 -17.49 6.98
C ASN A 22 0.99 -17.41 6.15
N ASN A 23 1.05 -17.79 4.88
CA ASN A 23 -0.08 -17.80 3.94
C ASN A 23 -0.82 -16.45 3.84
N VAL A 24 -0.08 -15.34 3.91
CA VAL A 24 -0.67 -13.98 3.87
C VAL A 24 -1.43 -13.72 2.57
N LEU A 25 -0.88 -14.16 1.42
CA LEU A 25 -1.50 -13.96 0.11
C LEU A 25 -2.78 -14.81 -0.07
N GLU A 26 -2.80 -16.02 0.48
CA GLU A 26 -3.98 -16.88 0.50
C GLU A 26 -5.13 -16.23 1.28
N LYS A 27 -4.83 -15.57 2.40
CA LYS A 27 -5.83 -14.81 3.18
C LYS A 27 -6.42 -13.67 2.35
N VAL A 28 -5.58 -12.91 1.64
CA VAL A 28 -6.00 -11.83 0.75
C VAL A 28 -6.95 -12.35 -0.33
N VAL A 29 -6.56 -13.39 -1.07
CA VAL A 29 -7.40 -13.95 -2.15
C VAL A 29 -8.67 -14.59 -1.58
N THR A 30 -8.61 -15.23 -0.41
CA THR A 30 -9.78 -15.82 0.24
C THR A 30 -10.81 -14.75 0.62
N TYR A 31 -10.37 -13.59 1.09
CA TYR A 31 -11.25 -12.46 1.34
C TYR A 31 -11.86 -11.93 0.03
N LEU A 32 -11.03 -11.65 -0.99
CA LEU A 32 -11.47 -11.09 -2.26
C LEU A 32 -12.47 -11.98 -3.00
N LYS A 33 -12.34 -13.29 -2.93
CA LYS A 33 -13.28 -14.26 -3.54
C LYS A 33 -14.69 -14.22 -2.92
N LYS A 34 -14.84 -13.65 -1.75
CA LYS A 34 -16.16 -13.52 -1.08
C LYS A 34 -16.88 -12.22 -1.45
N GLN A 35 -16.21 -11.33 -2.19
CA GLN A 35 -16.76 -10.06 -2.58
C GLN A 35 -17.60 -10.20 -3.87
N ASP A 36 -18.60 -9.37 -4.03
CA ASP A 36 -19.49 -9.30 -5.19
C ASP A 36 -18.97 -8.39 -6.33
N TYR A 37 -17.81 -7.74 -6.11
CA TYR A 37 -17.15 -6.90 -7.11
C TYR A 37 -15.94 -7.59 -7.76
N THR A 38 -15.59 -7.13 -8.97
CA THR A 38 -14.40 -7.60 -9.70
C THR A 38 -13.12 -7.06 -9.07
N TRP A 39 -12.07 -7.87 -9.03
CA TRP A 39 -10.81 -7.49 -8.40
C TRP A 39 -9.59 -8.02 -9.15
N GLU A 40 -8.45 -7.39 -8.90
CA GLU A 40 -7.12 -7.89 -9.23
C GLU A 40 -6.16 -7.66 -8.06
N VAL A 41 -5.07 -8.41 -8.03
CA VAL A 41 -3.95 -8.23 -7.09
C VAL A 41 -2.69 -7.98 -7.89
N ILE A 42 -1.95 -6.92 -7.57
CA ILE A 42 -0.64 -6.61 -8.12
C ILE A 42 0.40 -6.83 -7.03
N LEU A 43 1.17 -7.90 -7.17
CA LEU A 43 2.33 -8.17 -6.32
C LEU A 43 3.53 -7.47 -6.96
N THR A 44 3.99 -6.38 -6.36
CA THR A 44 5.07 -5.56 -6.92
C THR A 44 6.35 -5.76 -6.11
N ASP A 45 7.34 -6.42 -6.71
CA ASP A 45 8.59 -6.81 -6.04
C ASP A 45 9.70 -5.78 -6.27
N ASP A 46 10.45 -5.47 -5.21
CA ASP A 46 11.55 -4.50 -5.18
C ASP A 46 12.93 -5.18 -5.39
N GLY A 47 13.01 -6.17 -6.26
CA GLY A 47 14.29 -6.85 -6.56
C GLY A 47 14.72 -7.83 -5.48
N SER A 48 13.80 -8.64 -4.94
CA SER A 48 14.08 -9.66 -3.92
C SER A 48 15.10 -10.68 -4.36
N GLN A 49 15.99 -11.09 -3.45
CA GLN A 49 17.08 -12.05 -3.69
C GLN A 49 16.93 -13.36 -2.91
N ASP A 50 15.95 -13.49 -2.02
CA ASP A 50 15.75 -14.62 -1.11
C ASP A 50 14.84 -15.74 -1.68
N GLY A 51 14.40 -15.60 -2.93
CA GLY A 51 13.47 -16.53 -3.58
C GLY A 51 12.00 -16.11 -3.51
N THR A 52 11.70 -14.93 -2.95
CA THR A 52 10.36 -14.32 -2.91
C THR A 52 9.73 -14.29 -4.29
N VAL A 53 10.40 -13.71 -5.30
CA VAL A 53 9.89 -13.59 -6.69
C VAL A 53 9.41 -14.93 -7.24
N LYS A 54 10.20 -15.99 -7.07
CA LYS A 54 9.82 -17.35 -7.51
C LYS A 54 8.51 -17.81 -6.86
N LYS A 55 8.31 -17.52 -5.58
CA LYS A 55 7.08 -17.86 -4.84
C LYS A 55 5.90 -17.02 -5.28
N LEU A 56 6.10 -15.72 -5.54
CA LEU A 56 5.05 -14.84 -6.07
C LEU A 56 4.54 -15.35 -7.43
N HIS A 57 5.42 -15.72 -8.35
CA HIS A 57 5.02 -16.32 -9.63
C HIS A 57 4.30 -17.66 -9.47
N GLN A 58 4.75 -18.52 -8.55
CA GLN A 58 4.05 -19.78 -8.25
C GLN A 58 2.63 -19.49 -7.71
N PHE A 59 2.48 -18.45 -6.90
CA PHE A 59 1.17 -18.04 -6.39
C PHE A 59 0.29 -17.48 -7.51
N ALA A 60 0.81 -16.57 -8.33
CA ALA A 60 0.07 -15.95 -9.44
C ALA A 60 -0.44 -16.98 -10.47
N LYS A 61 0.30 -18.08 -10.70
CA LYS A 61 -0.16 -19.18 -11.57
C LYS A 61 -1.46 -19.83 -11.11
N LYS A 62 -1.81 -19.73 -9.83
CA LYS A 62 -3.06 -20.31 -9.29
C LYS A 62 -4.30 -19.43 -9.53
N TYR A 63 -4.09 -18.14 -9.84
CA TYR A 63 -5.16 -17.14 -9.91
C TYR A 63 -4.93 -16.16 -11.05
N SER A 64 -5.80 -16.17 -12.05
CA SER A 64 -5.68 -15.30 -13.23
C SER A 64 -5.77 -13.81 -12.93
N GLN A 65 -6.35 -13.45 -11.78
CA GLN A 65 -6.48 -12.08 -11.29
C GLN A 65 -5.23 -11.56 -10.57
N VAL A 66 -4.23 -12.43 -10.30
CA VAL A 66 -2.99 -12.05 -9.62
C VAL A 66 -1.87 -11.85 -10.64
N LYS A 67 -1.22 -10.72 -10.57
CA LYS A 67 -0.09 -10.35 -11.43
C LYS A 67 1.14 -10.06 -10.58
N VAL A 68 2.32 -10.39 -11.11
CA VAL A 68 3.61 -10.05 -10.48
C VAL A 68 4.29 -9.00 -11.34
N LEU A 69 4.76 -7.94 -10.70
CA LEU A 69 5.57 -6.89 -11.29
C LEU A 69 6.94 -6.89 -10.62
N GLU A 70 7.98 -7.17 -11.38
CA GLU A 70 9.36 -7.18 -10.91
C GLU A 70 10.02 -5.84 -11.21
N ASN A 71 10.58 -5.19 -10.21
CA ASN A 71 11.28 -3.92 -10.33
C ASN A 71 12.75 -4.09 -9.95
N ILE A 72 13.57 -3.11 -10.35
CA ILE A 72 14.92 -2.96 -9.77
C ILE A 72 14.79 -2.51 -8.31
N HIS A 73 15.75 -2.90 -7.47
CA HIS A 73 15.75 -2.46 -6.07
C HIS A 73 15.96 -0.95 -5.98
N ALA A 74 14.90 -0.24 -5.61
CA ALA A 74 14.86 1.22 -5.49
C ALA A 74 14.15 1.70 -4.20
N GLY A 75 13.65 0.76 -3.39
CA GLY A 75 12.96 1.00 -2.15
C GLY A 75 11.42 0.98 -2.29
N LYS A 76 10.74 1.07 -1.14
CA LYS A 76 9.28 0.89 -1.03
C LYS A 76 8.49 1.91 -1.87
N GLY A 77 8.87 3.18 -1.87
CA GLY A 77 8.16 4.24 -2.59
C GLY A 77 8.05 4.00 -4.09
N PRO A 78 9.16 3.83 -4.83
CA PRO A 78 9.16 3.52 -6.25
C PRO A 78 8.40 2.23 -6.58
N THR A 79 8.54 1.20 -5.74
CA THR A 79 7.87 -0.09 -5.91
C THR A 79 6.36 0.04 -5.77
N VAL A 80 5.87 0.75 -4.75
CA VAL A 80 4.44 1.06 -4.59
C VAL A 80 3.94 1.88 -5.78
N LYS A 81 4.68 2.93 -6.20
CA LYS A 81 4.34 3.75 -7.37
C LYS A 81 4.16 2.89 -8.62
N ALA A 82 5.11 2.00 -8.91
CA ALA A 82 5.04 1.12 -10.06
C ALA A 82 3.78 0.24 -10.02
N GLY A 83 3.49 -0.40 -8.88
CA GLY A 83 2.30 -1.23 -8.70
C GLY A 83 0.99 -0.44 -8.82
N MET A 84 0.92 0.74 -8.20
CA MET A 84 -0.27 1.60 -8.24
C MET A 84 -0.57 2.11 -9.65
N LEU A 85 0.45 2.46 -10.43
CA LEU A 85 0.28 2.90 -11.82
C LEU A 85 -0.02 1.74 -12.77
N ALA A 86 0.48 0.54 -12.52
CA ALA A 86 0.18 -0.67 -13.31
C ALA A 86 -1.24 -1.21 -13.06
N ALA A 87 -1.80 -0.93 -11.89
CA ALA A 87 -3.15 -1.35 -11.51
C ALA A 87 -4.23 -0.72 -12.39
N GLN A 88 -5.32 -1.46 -12.67
CA GLN A 88 -6.38 -1.05 -13.59
C GLN A 88 -7.73 -0.78 -12.91
N GLY A 89 -7.84 -1.06 -11.60
CA GLY A 89 -9.06 -0.89 -10.84
C GLY A 89 -9.58 0.54 -10.79
N GLN A 90 -10.91 0.65 -10.64
CA GLN A 90 -11.56 1.94 -10.35
C GLN A 90 -11.08 2.50 -9.01
N TRP A 91 -10.86 1.61 -8.06
CA TRP A 91 -10.22 1.87 -6.77
C TRP A 91 -8.94 1.06 -6.64
N ARG A 92 -7.93 1.62 -6.01
CA ARG A 92 -6.64 0.98 -5.80
C ARG A 92 -6.25 1.08 -4.34
N LEU A 93 -6.13 -0.07 -3.70
CA LEU A 93 -5.68 -0.19 -2.32
C LEU A 93 -4.20 -0.53 -2.31
N PHE A 94 -3.39 0.29 -1.67
CA PHE A 94 -2.06 -0.09 -1.23
C PHE A 94 -2.14 -0.71 0.15
N THR A 95 -1.54 -1.89 0.34
CA THR A 95 -1.43 -2.57 1.64
C THR A 95 -0.08 -3.24 1.81
N ASP A 96 0.43 -3.27 3.05
CA ASP A 96 1.71 -3.92 3.36
C ASP A 96 1.64 -5.43 3.19
N PHE A 97 2.79 -6.06 2.90
CA PHE A 97 2.87 -7.49 2.60
C PHE A 97 2.50 -8.36 3.80
N ASP A 98 2.90 -7.98 5.00
CA ASP A 98 2.67 -8.73 6.25
C ASP A 98 1.20 -8.78 6.67
N GLN A 99 0.33 -7.97 6.01
CA GLN A 99 -1.09 -7.83 6.35
C GLN A 99 -1.31 -7.48 7.83
N SER A 100 -0.42 -6.67 8.41
CA SER A 100 -0.59 -6.12 9.77
C SER A 100 -1.93 -5.39 9.91
N THR A 101 -2.43 -4.80 8.82
CA THR A 101 -3.85 -4.40 8.69
C THR A 101 -4.55 -5.44 7.83
N PRO A 102 -5.47 -6.25 8.38
CA PRO A 102 -6.22 -7.25 7.61
C PRO A 102 -7.00 -6.62 6.47
N LEU A 103 -7.05 -7.29 5.30
CA LEU A 103 -7.74 -6.74 4.13
C LEU A 103 -9.22 -6.43 4.38
N ALA A 104 -9.87 -7.13 5.31
CA ALA A 104 -11.26 -6.86 5.69
C ALA A 104 -11.49 -5.44 6.25
N GLU A 105 -10.45 -4.76 6.72
CA GLU A 105 -10.54 -3.37 7.18
C GLU A 105 -10.88 -2.38 6.04
N ILE A 106 -10.81 -2.82 4.76
CA ILE A 106 -11.23 -2.03 3.60
C ILE A 106 -12.69 -1.60 3.70
N GLU A 107 -13.53 -2.36 4.40
CA GLU A 107 -14.95 -2.02 4.59
C GLU A 107 -15.11 -0.66 5.29
N LYS A 108 -14.19 -0.33 6.19
CA LYS A 108 -14.19 0.98 6.85
C LYS A 108 -13.79 2.11 5.90
N LEU A 109 -12.92 1.82 4.93
CA LEU A 109 -12.50 2.80 3.93
C LEU A 109 -13.63 3.07 2.92
N TRP A 110 -14.41 2.05 2.55
CA TRP A 110 -15.57 2.20 1.66
C TRP A 110 -16.60 3.20 2.19
N LEU A 111 -16.79 3.25 3.51
CA LEU A 111 -17.71 4.22 4.12
C LEU A 111 -17.33 5.68 3.79
N ARG A 112 -16.04 5.97 3.65
CA ARG A 112 -15.55 7.30 3.30
C ARG A 112 -15.45 7.49 1.79
N ALA A 113 -14.99 6.49 1.06
CA ALA A 113 -14.94 6.52 -0.41
C ALA A 113 -16.33 6.81 -1.02
N ASN A 114 -17.39 6.20 -0.47
CA ASN A 114 -18.77 6.45 -0.87
C ASN A 114 -19.29 7.86 -0.53
N GLN A 115 -18.54 8.64 0.26
CA GLN A 115 -18.81 10.06 0.55
C GLN A 115 -18.02 11.00 -0.37
N ASN A 116 -17.61 10.55 -1.55
CA ASN A 116 -16.82 11.27 -2.56
C ASN A 116 -15.39 11.61 -2.13
N HIS A 117 -14.81 10.87 -1.18
CA HIS A 117 -13.39 11.01 -0.86
C HIS A 117 -12.56 10.13 -1.80
N GLU A 118 -11.74 10.75 -2.65
CA GLU A 118 -10.89 10.04 -3.60
C GLU A 118 -9.63 9.41 -2.98
N VAL A 119 -9.24 9.85 -1.79
CA VAL A 119 -8.13 9.34 -0.99
C VAL A 119 -8.63 9.04 0.41
N VAL A 120 -8.55 7.78 0.82
CA VAL A 120 -8.96 7.34 2.16
C VAL A 120 -7.83 6.54 2.77
N ILE A 121 -7.42 6.90 3.99
CA ILE A 121 -6.29 6.26 4.66
C ILE A 121 -6.73 5.57 5.95
N GLY A 122 -6.12 4.43 6.24
CA GLY A 122 -6.16 3.82 7.55
C GLY A 122 -5.36 4.66 8.55
N SER A 123 -5.70 4.56 9.82
CA SER A 123 -4.94 5.19 10.90
C SER A 123 -4.94 4.30 12.14
N ARG A 124 -3.76 4.06 12.68
CA ARG A 124 -3.56 3.33 13.94
C ARG A 124 -3.78 4.20 15.17
N GLU A 125 -3.96 5.50 14.97
CA GLU A 125 -4.18 6.49 16.05
C GLU A 125 -5.66 6.78 16.31
N MET A 126 -6.58 6.12 15.60
CA MET A 126 -8.01 6.33 15.81
C MET A 126 -8.53 5.53 17.01
N VAL A 127 -9.56 6.07 17.66
CA VAL A 127 -10.26 5.38 18.77
C VAL A 127 -10.80 4.04 18.28
N GLY A 128 -10.42 2.96 18.97
CA GLY A 128 -10.80 1.58 18.61
C GLY A 128 -9.79 0.85 17.72
N SER A 129 -8.66 1.47 17.36
CA SER A 129 -7.57 0.75 16.70
C SER A 129 -6.86 -0.17 17.71
N VAL A 130 -6.65 -1.43 17.30
CA VAL A 130 -5.88 -2.40 18.09
C VAL A 130 -4.45 -2.38 17.57
N ARG A 131 -3.48 -2.20 18.46
CA ARG A 131 -2.05 -2.32 18.15
C ARG A 131 -1.50 -3.57 18.81
N ASP A 132 -0.73 -4.35 18.07
CA ASP A 132 0.15 -5.34 18.67
C ASP A 132 1.25 -4.64 19.49
N LYS A 133 1.80 -5.35 20.48
CA LYS A 133 2.75 -4.81 21.47
C LYS A 133 4.01 -4.26 20.81
N GLU A 134 4.02 -2.98 20.46
CA GLU A 134 5.24 -2.28 20.07
C GLU A 134 6.04 -1.85 21.30
N PRO A 135 7.40 -1.87 21.25
CA PRO A 135 8.25 -1.30 22.30
C PRO A 135 7.94 0.19 22.50
N TRP A 136 7.80 0.61 23.75
CA TRP A 136 7.38 1.97 24.13
C TRP A 136 8.24 3.11 23.52
N TYR A 137 9.54 2.88 23.30
CA TYR A 137 10.44 3.86 22.70
C TYR A 137 10.16 4.10 21.21
N ARG A 138 9.75 3.06 20.45
CA ARG A 138 9.30 3.19 19.06
C ARG A 138 8.02 4.03 18.97
N HIS A 139 7.12 3.81 19.92
CA HIS A 139 5.88 4.59 20.00
C HIS A 139 6.19 6.08 20.28
N LEU A 140 7.15 6.38 21.16
CA LEU A 140 7.53 7.76 21.51
C LEU A 140 8.21 8.46 20.32
N MET A 141 9.14 7.78 19.63
CA MET A 141 9.80 8.32 18.43
C MET A 141 8.80 8.55 17.29
N GLY A 142 7.86 7.61 17.07
CA GLY A 142 6.81 7.74 16.08
C GLY A 142 5.88 8.93 16.36
N ARG A 143 5.52 9.17 17.63
CA ARG A 143 4.73 10.33 18.01
C ARG A 143 5.46 11.64 17.79
N GLY A 144 6.75 11.72 18.13
CA GLY A 144 7.58 12.91 17.87
C GLY A 144 7.67 13.24 16.37
N PHE A 145 7.91 12.23 15.54
CA PHE A 145 7.92 12.39 14.09
C PHE A 145 6.53 12.80 13.55
N ASN A 146 5.46 12.18 14.01
CA ASN A 146 4.09 12.53 13.62
C ASN A 146 3.72 13.98 13.99
N ILE A 147 4.11 14.44 15.19
CA ILE A 147 3.89 15.83 15.62
C ILE A 147 4.63 16.80 14.68
N LEU A 148 5.88 16.51 14.34
CA LEU A 148 6.68 17.33 13.44
C LEU A 148 6.04 17.40 12.04
N VAL A 149 5.62 16.25 11.49
CA VAL A 149 4.96 16.18 10.19
C VAL A 149 3.61 16.89 10.19
N GLN A 150 2.81 16.73 11.25
CA GLN A 150 1.53 17.41 11.39
C GLN A 150 1.68 18.93 11.48
N THR A 151 2.67 19.42 12.21
CA THR A 151 2.86 20.88 12.39
C THR A 151 3.44 21.54 11.16
N LEU A 152 4.34 20.87 10.43
CA LEU A 152 5.10 21.49 9.35
C LEU A 152 4.58 21.15 7.94
N ALA A 153 4.02 19.95 7.74
CA ALA A 153 3.67 19.49 6.41
C ALA A 153 2.19 19.19 6.21
N ILE A 154 1.55 18.42 7.11
CA ILE A 154 0.20 17.88 6.86
C ILE A 154 -0.68 17.99 8.10
N PRO A 155 -1.14 19.19 8.47
CA PRO A 155 -2.04 19.36 9.62
C PRO A 155 -3.32 18.52 9.47
N GLY A 156 -3.71 17.81 10.54
CA GLY A 156 -4.96 17.04 10.61
C GLY A 156 -4.84 15.56 10.19
N ILE A 157 -3.68 15.09 9.70
CA ILE A 157 -3.44 13.68 9.44
C ILE A 157 -2.63 13.07 10.60
N LEU A 158 -3.28 12.22 11.40
CA LEU A 158 -2.70 11.66 12.62
C LEU A 158 -1.70 10.53 12.38
N ASP A 159 -1.85 9.76 11.29
CA ASP A 159 -0.98 8.64 10.95
C ASP A 159 -0.68 8.62 9.46
N THR A 160 0.48 9.15 9.07
CA THR A 160 0.92 9.17 7.68
C THR A 160 1.53 7.84 7.25
N GLN A 161 2.01 7.02 8.20
CA GLN A 161 2.81 5.81 7.95
C GLN A 161 1.97 4.53 7.85
N CYS A 162 0.66 4.59 8.06
CA CYS A 162 -0.19 3.43 7.94
C CYS A 162 -0.15 2.88 6.50
N GLY A 163 0.34 1.65 6.32
CA GLY A 163 0.44 0.97 5.03
C GLY A 163 -0.91 0.43 4.54
N PHE A 164 -2.00 1.19 4.69
CA PHE A 164 -3.34 0.80 4.25
C PHE A 164 -4.08 2.03 3.72
N LYS A 165 -4.00 2.24 2.40
CA LYS A 165 -4.49 3.47 1.76
C LYS A 165 -5.23 3.17 0.46
N LEU A 166 -6.44 3.70 0.33
CA LEU A 166 -7.34 3.53 -0.80
C LEU A 166 -7.39 4.82 -1.63
N PHE A 167 -7.26 4.68 -2.95
CA PHE A 167 -7.26 5.78 -3.91
C PHE A 167 -8.24 5.48 -5.05
N SER A 168 -8.93 6.49 -5.56
CA SER A 168 -9.60 6.39 -6.84
C SER A 168 -8.59 6.24 -8.00
N ASP A 169 -9.04 5.77 -9.18
CA ASP A 169 -8.21 5.74 -10.41
C ASP A 169 -7.68 7.14 -10.74
N HIS A 170 -8.52 8.18 -10.60
CA HIS A 170 -8.15 9.57 -10.84
C HIS A 170 -7.08 10.04 -9.86
N ALA A 171 -7.31 9.91 -8.55
CA ALA A 171 -6.35 10.30 -7.52
C ALA A 171 -5.02 9.54 -7.65
N THR A 172 -5.08 8.24 -7.98
CA THR A 172 -3.87 7.45 -8.20
C THR A 172 -3.00 8.02 -9.30
N LYS A 173 -3.58 8.26 -10.47
CA LYS A 173 -2.83 8.80 -11.62
C LYS A 173 -2.29 10.19 -11.33
N LEU A 174 -3.09 11.03 -10.69
CA LEU A 174 -2.73 12.39 -10.37
C LEU A 174 -1.55 12.45 -9.39
N LEU A 175 -1.65 11.71 -8.28
CA LEU A 175 -0.70 11.78 -7.17
C LEU A 175 0.58 10.99 -7.45
N PHE A 176 0.48 9.74 -7.91
CA PHE A 176 1.64 8.89 -8.09
C PHE A 176 2.53 9.34 -9.26
N ASN A 177 2.00 10.01 -10.28
CA ASN A 177 2.83 10.62 -11.31
C ASN A 177 3.63 11.83 -10.79
N GLN A 178 3.17 12.50 -9.74
CA GLN A 178 3.82 13.66 -9.13
C GLN A 178 4.78 13.32 -7.99
N LEU A 179 4.94 12.03 -7.63
CA LEU A 179 5.98 11.62 -6.68
C LEU A 179 7.36 11.79 -7.32
N HIS A 180 8.13 12.79 -6.86
CA HIS A 180 9.45 13.13 -7.40
C HIS A 180 10.59 12.73 -6.44
N VAL A 181 10.42 12.94 -5.15
CA VAL A 181 11.49 12.70 -4.17
C VAL A 181 11.68 11.21 -3.89
N TYR A 182 10.57 10.50 -3.69
CA TYR A 182 10.56 9.07 -3.32
C TYR A 182 9.99 8.16 -4.41
N GLY A 183 9.74 8.68 -5.60
CA GLY A 183 9.11 7.95 -6.70
C GLY A 183 10.06 7.58 -7.84
N GLN A 184 11.37 7.82 -7.72
CA GLN A 184 12.33 7.54 -8.79
C GLN A 184 12.84 6.11 -8.68
N GLN A 185 12.87 5.40 -9.83
CA GLN A 185 13.44 4.05 -9.95
C GLN A 185 14.94 4.15 -10.21
N GLU A 186 15.69 4.59 -9.22
CA GLU A 186 17.15 4.54 -9.24
C GLU A 186 17.62 3.41 -8.32
N GLN A 187 18.55 2.59 -8.80
CA GLN A 187 19.16 1.54 -7.99
C GLN A 187 19.89 2.17 -6.79
N ARG A 188 19.44 1.83 -5.58
CA ARG A 188 20.06 2.32 -4.35
C ARG A 188 20.64 1.16 -3.56
N GLY A 189 21.85 1.38 -3.02
CA GLY A 189 22.52 0.42 -2.13
C GLY A 189 21.98 0.40 -0.72
N ASP A 190 21.19 1.41 -0.34
CA ASP A 190 20.54 1.57 0.96
C ASP A 190 19.01 1.68 0.76
N ALA A 191 18.27 0.77 1.36
CA ALA A 191 16.83 0.79 1.37
C ALA A 191 16.30 1.92 2.27
N PHE A 192 16.32 3.17 1.76
CA PHE A 192 15.64 4.26 2.44
C PHE A 192 14.13 4.05 2.33
N THR A 193 13.54 3.47 3.34
CA THR A 193 12.09 3.21 3.46
C THR A 193 11.29 4.46 3.82
N GLY A 194 11.94 5.65 3.78
CA GLY A 194 11.40 6.87 4.34
C GLY A 194 10.25 7.46 3.54
N ALA A 195 9.53 8.21 4.17
CA ALA A 195 8.57 9.31 3.96
C ALA A 195 7.86 9.47 2.59
N PHE A 196 7.85 8.45 1.67
CA PHE A 196 7.05 8.57 0.44
C PHE A 196 5.56 8.78 0.77
N ASP A 197 5.10 8.20 1.87
CA ASP A 197 3.76 8.38 2.42
C ASP A 197 3.48 9.84 2.77
N VAL A 198 4.47 10.56 3.31
CA VAL A 198 4.35 11.99 3.64
C VAL A 198 4.27 12.82 2.38
N GLU A 199 5.14 12.57 1.38
CA GLU A 199 5.10 13.25 0.08
C GLU A 199 3.73 13.05 -0.58
N LEU A 200 3.25 11.80 -0.62
CA LEU A 200 1.98 11.44 -1.24
C LEU A 200 0.79 12.17 -0.60
N LEU A 201 0.72 12.17 0.74
CA LEU A 201 -0.37 12.82 1.47
C LEU A 201 -0.26 14.36 1.45
N PHE A 202 0.96 14.90 1.39
CA PHE A 202 1.17 16.33 1.17
C PHE A 202 0.62 16.78 -0.20
N LEU A 203 0.94 16.01 -1.25
CA LEU A 203 0.40 16.25 -2.59
C LEU A 203 -1.13 16.15 -2.61
N ALA A 204 -1.70 15.11 -1.98
CA ALA A 204 -3.14 14.94 -1.89
C ALA A 204 -3.83 16.13 -1.22
N LYS A 205 -3.25 16.63 -0.12
CA LYS A 205 -3.79 17.78 0.59
C LYS A 205 -3.68 19.08 -0.18
N LYS A 206 -2.62 19.27 -0.99
CA LYS A 206 -2.42 20.47 -1.81
C LYS A 206 -3.41 20.54 -2.98
N MET A 207 -3.97 19.39 -3.39
CA MET A 207 -4.85 19.26 -4.55
C MET A 207 -6.34 19.19 -4.16
N ALA A 208 -6.65 19.04 -2.87
CA ALA A 208 -8.02 19.05 -2.34
C ALA A 208 -8.54 20.47 -2.13
#